data_b6f155ec04a417fd335ae22cc5c3b6a7
#
_entry.id   b6f155ec04a417fd335ae22cc5c3b6a7
#
_cell.length_a   1.000
_cell.length_b   1.000
_cell.length_c   1.000
_cell.angle_alpha   90.00
_cell.angle_beta   90.00
_cell.angle_gamma   90.00
#
_symmetry.space_group_name_H-M   'P 1'
#
loop_
_entity.id
_entity.type
_entity.pdbx_description
1 polymer ?
#
loop_
_entity_poly.entity_id
_entity_poly.type
_entity_poly.pdbx_seq_one_letter_code
_entity_poly.pdbx_strand_id
1 'polypeptide(L)'
;MIKWINKYKNCITALSGILIVIGFALKTLGYEAAVDYALILATLIAVVPIAHKAYLALRMKAFSIELLVTIAVIGALFIREYTESSVVTFLFLFGDFLEARTLEKTRSSLRSLIDMAPQEAIVLHGTDQVVVPVEEVAVGDRLFIKPGGKIPVDGIIVKGQAAINEAAVTG
;
A
#
# COMPACT_ATOMS: atom_id res chain seq x y z
N MET A 1 -3.60 19.04 1.09
CA MET A 1 -3.54 18.51 2.46
C MET A 1 -3.50 16.97 2.49
N ILE A 2 -4.36 16.26 1.76
CA ILE A 2 -4.44 14.77 1.71
C ILE A 2 -3.11 14.09 1.30
N LYS A 3 -2.44 14.59 0.24
CA LYS A 3 -1.15 14.04 -0.21
C LYS A 3 -0.03 14.17 0.84
N TRP A 4 -0.08 15.23 1.64
CA TRP A 4 0.89 15.49 2.68
C TRP A 4 0.71 14.53 3.87
N ILE A 5 -0.53 14.34 4.35
CA ILE A 5 -0.86 13.40 5.43
C ILE A 5 -0.47 11.98 5.07
N ASN A 6 -0.78 11.52 3.85
CA ASN A 6 -0.39 10.18 3.38
C ASN A 6 1.14 10.01 3.24
N LYS A 7 1.85 11.06 2.82
CA LYS A 7 3.31 11.02 2.69
C LYS A 7 4.01 10.89 4.06
N TYR A 8 3.46 11.54 5.09
CA TYR A 8 4.07 11.58 6.42
C TYR A 8 3.43 10.61 7.43
N LYS A 9 2.45 9.81 7.00
CA LYS A 9 1.74 8.87 7.88
C LYS A 9 2.70 7.94 8.64
N ASN A 10 3.70 7.39 7.96
CA ASN A 10 4.69 6.52 8.59
C ASN A 10 5.55 7.25 9.62
N CYS A 11 5.92 8.52 9.35
CA CYS A 11 6.64 9.36 10.30
C CYS A 11 5.77 9.70 11.52
N ILE A 12 4.48 9.99 11.30
CA ILE A 12 3.52 10.26 12.38
C ILE A 12 3.38 9.03 13.29
N THR A 13 3.22 7.84 12.70
CA THR A 13 3.14 6.58 13.46
C THR A 13 4.42 6.31 14.26
N ALA A 14 5.59 6.50 13.64
CA ALA A 14 6.87 6.32 14.34
C ALA A 14 7.05 7.34 15.47
N LEU A 15 6.75 8.61 15.22
CA LEU A 15 6.88 9.70 16.21
C LEU A 15 5.95 9.48 17.40
N SER A 16 4.68 9.12 17.15
CA SER A 16 3.73 8.83 18.23
C SER A 16 4.19 7.64 19.07
N GLY A 17 4.71 6.57 18.45
CA GLY A 17 5.27 5.43 19.16
C GLY A 17 6.46 5.80 20.04
N ILE A 18 7.38 6.63 19.53
CA ILE A 18 8.53 7.11 20.30
C ILE A 18 8.07 7.94 21.51
N LEU A 19 7.11 8.84 21.33
CA LEU A 19 6.56 9.66 22.42
C LEU A 19 5.88 8.80 23.50
N ILE A 20 5.17 7.74 23.14
CA ILE A 20 4.58 6.80 24.08
C ILE A 20 5.67 6.08 24.88
N VAL A 21 6.72 5.59 24.22
CA VAL A 21 7.85 4.94 24.89
C VAL A 21 8.54 5.90 25.86
N ILE A 22 8.75 7.15 25.45
CA ILE A 22 9.28 8.21 26.33
C ILE A 22 8.33 8.45 27.52
N GLY A 23 7.02 8.51 27.29
CA GLY A 23 6.02 8.66 28.34
C GLY A 23 6.11 7.53 29.38
N PHE A 24 6.19 6.28 28.94
CA PHE A 24 6.36 5.14 29.85
C PHE A 24 7.71 5.16 30.58
N ALA A 25 8.79 5.56 29.92
CA ALA A 25 10.10 5.72 30.57
C ALA A 25 10.07 6.83 31.64
N LEU A 26 9.42 7.95 31.37
CA LEU A 26 9.25 9.03 32.36
C LEU A 26 8.39 8.60 33.55
N LYS A 27 7.40 7.74 33.32
CA LYS A 27 6.56 7.14 34.37
C LYS A 27 7.42 6.32 35.36
N THR A 28 8.35 5.52 34.87
CA THR A 28 9.26 4.74 35.73
C THR A 28 10.24 5.61 36.51
N LEU A 29 10.53 6.82 36.00
CA LEU A 29 11.39 7.81 36.67
C LEU A 29 10.64 8.71 37.66
N GLY A 30 9.31 8.58 37.77
CA GLY A 30 8.49 9.34 38.74
C GLY A 30 8.09 10.76 38.29
N TYR A 31 8.24 11.11 37.00
CA TYR A 31 7.88 12.44 36.47
C TYR A 31 6.43 12.46 35.93
N GLU A 32 5.43 12.30 36.80
CA GLU A 32 4.01 12.16 36.41
C GLU A 32 3.50 13.27 35.50
N ALA A 33 3.78 14.53 35.77
CA ALA A 33 3.32 15.63 34.91
C ALA A 33 3.93 15.57 33.49
N ALA A 34 5.19 15.18 33.37
CA ALA A 34 5.85 15.05 32.08
C ALA A 34 5.29 13.86 31.25
N VAL A 35 4.85 12.80 31.95
CA VAL A 35 4.15 11.66 31.31
C VAL A 35 2.88 12.11 30.62
N ASP A 36 2.02 12.84 31.33
CA ASP A 36 0.74 13.31 30.78
C ASP A 36 0.95 14.18 29.54
N TYR A 37 1.89 15.12 29.58
CA TYR A 37 2.21 15.96 28.42
C TYR A 37 2.74 15.14 27.23
N ALA A 38 3.59 14.16 27.46
CA ALA A 38 4.11 13.30 26.40
C ALA A 38 3.00 12.47 25.74
N LEU A 39 2.10 11.90 26.54
CA LEU A 39 0.99 11.08 26.05
C LEU A 39 -0.09 11.91 25.33
N ILE A 40 -0.42 13.10 25.85
CA ILE A 40 -1.32 14.04 25.19
C ILE A 40 -0.75 14.44 23.84
N LEU A 41 0.53 14.80 23.77
CA LEU A 41 1.18 15.18 22.52
C LEU A 41 1.19 14.02 21.51
N ALA A 42 1.50 12.81 21.97
CA ALA A 42 1.44 11.61 21.14
C ALA A 42 0.03 11.41 20.54
N THR A 43 -1.01 11.54 21.37
CA THR A 43 -2.40 11.42 20.94
C THR A 43 -2.79 12.49 19.93
N LEU A 44 -2.46 13.77 20.21
CA LEU A 44 -2.81 14.88 19.32
C LEU A 44 -2.15 14.73 17.95
N ILE A 45 -0.92 14.26 17.87
CA ILE A 45 -0.23 14.01 16.62
C ILE A 45 -0.85 12.82 15.89
N ALA A 46 -1.14 11.72 16.60
CA ALA A 46 -1.65 10.49 16.04
C ALA A 46 -3.12 10.59 15.59
N VAL A 47 -3.95 11.39 16.27
CA VAL A 47 -5.37 11.51 15.96
C VAL A 47 -5.62 12.27 14.64
N VAL A 48 -4.72 13.14 14.21
CA VAL A 48 -4.90 13.97 12.99
C VAL A 48 -5.26 13.17 11.74
N PRO A 49 -4.50 12.14 11.32
CA PRO A 49 -4.85 11.35 10.14
C PRO A 49 -6.14 10.55 10.33
N ILE A 50 -6.45 10.09 11.55
CA ILE A 50 -7.66 9.34 11.89
C ILE A 50 -8.89 10.25 11.78
N ALA A 51 -8.87 11.39 12.45
CA ALA A 51 -9.94 12.38 12.43
C ALA A 51 -10.20 12.93 11.01
N HIS A 52 -9.15 13.07 10.20
CA HIS A 52 -9.31 13.47 8.81
C HIS A 52 -10.08 12.42 7.99
N LYS A 53 -9.77 11.12 8.15
CA LYS A 53 -10.53 10.04 7.51
C LYS A 53 -11.97 9.99 8.02
N ALA A 54 -12.16 10.12 9.34
CA ALA A 54 -13.49 10.20 9.97
C ALA A 54 -14.33 11.34 9.40
N TYR A 55 -13.75 12.53 9.24
CA TYR A 55 -14.41 13.68 8.63
C TYR A 55 -14.85 13.41 7.18
N LEU A 56 -13.98 12.80 6.37
CA LEU A 56 -14.32 12.45 4.99
C LEU A 56 -15.46 11.43 4.91
N ALA A 57 -15.44 10.40 5.75
CA ALA A 57 -16.49 9.41 5.83
C ALA A 57 -17.83 10.04 6.23
N LEU A 58 -17.81 10.92 7.24
CA LEU A 58 -19.00 11.62 7.69
C LEU A 58 -19.58 12.54 6.59
N ARG A 59 -18.72 13.23 5.84
CA ARG A 59 -19.15 14.05 4.69
C ARG A 59 -19.84 13.21 3.61
N MET A 60 -19.44 11.95 3.44
CA MET A 60 -20.07 10.98 2.53
C MET A 60 -21.29 10.28 3.17
N LYS A 61 -21.73 10.71 4.37
CA LYS A 61 -22.80 10.09 5.17
C LYS A 61 -22.55 8.61 5.46
N ALA A 62 -21.28 8.20 5.52
CA ALA A 62 -20.87 6.86 5.88
C ALA A 62 -20.33 6.84 7.32
N PHE A 63 -20.81 5.88 8.09
CA PHE A 63 -20.23 5.60 9.42
C PHE A 63 -18.99 4.74 9.23
N SER A 64 -17.87 5.21 9.74
CA SER A 64 -16.59 4.51 9.63
C SER A 64 -16.00 4.22 11.00
N ILE A 65 -15.10 3.24 11.04
CA ILE A 65 -14.40 2.89 12.28
C ILE A 65 -13.52 4.05 12.78
N GLU A 66 -12.98 4.85 11.87
CA GLU A 66 -12.20 6.05 12.22
C GLU A 66 -13.04 7.10 12.97
N LEU A 67 -14.34 7.20 12.65
CA LEU A 67 -15.27 8.07 13.38
C LEU A 67 -15.45 7.58 14.81
N LEU A 68 -15.68 6.28 15.01
CA LEU A 68 -15.83 5.70 16.33
C LEU A 68 -14.56 5.84 17.18
N VAL A 69 -13.40 5.56 16.58
CA VAL A 69 -12.11 5.74 17.25
C VAL A 69 -11.87 7.20 17.60
N THR A 70 -12.20 8.16 16.72
CA THR A 70 -12.05 9.58 17.02
C THR A 70 -12.92 10.01 18.20
N ILE A 71 -14.17 9.55 18.28
CA ILE A 71 -15.06 9.84 19.40
C ILE A 71 -14.51 9.23 20.70
N ALA A 72 -14.04 7.97 20.64
CA ALA A 72 -13.48 7.29 21.82
C ALA A 72 -12.23 8.01 22.35
N VAL A 73 -11.33 8.44 21.45
CA VAL A 73 -10.11 9.17 21.82
C VAL A 73 -10.43 10.54 22.45
N ILE A 74 -11.39 11.27 21.88
CA ILE A 74 -11.84 12.53 22.46
C ILE A 74 -12.43 12.29 23.84
N GLY A 75 -13.28 11.26 24.01
CA GLY A 75 -13.84 10.88 25.30
C GLY A 75 -12.77 10.54 26.33
N ALA A 76 -11.76 9.73 25.96
CA ALA A 76 -10.64 9.37 26.82
C ALA A 76 -9.82 10.60 27.28
N LEU A 77 -9.58 11.55 26.39
CA LEU A 77 -8.91 12.82 26.74
C LEU A 77 -9.72 13.64 27.75
N PHE A 78 -11.06 13.68 27.62
CA PHE A 78 -11.93 14.39 28.55
C PHE A 78 -11.93 13.81 29.97
N ILE A 79 -11.90 12.47 30.09
CA ILE A 79 -11.83 11.78 31.38
C ILE A 79 -10.40 11.64 31.91
N ARG A 80 -9.41 12.23 31.23
CA ARG A 80 -7.98 12.22 31.58
C ARG A 80 -7.28 10.86 31.50
N GLU A 81 -7.83 9.94 30.72
CA GLU A 81 -7.20 8.65 30.43
C GLU A 81 -6.23 8.79 29.25
N TYR A 82 -5.09 9.47 29.51
CA TYR A 82 -4.12 9.81 28.46
C TYR A 82 -3.35 8.60 27.96
N THR A 83 -3.13 7.61 28.80
CA THR A 83 -2.45 6.36 28.43
C THR A 83 -3.29 5.59 27.42
N GLU A 84 -4.57 5.38 27.70
CA GLU A 84 -5.51 4.67 26.85
C GLU A 84 -5.68 5.40 25.51
N SER A 85 -5.89 6.70 25.56
CA SER A 85 -6.02 7.56 24.39
C SER A 85 -4.81 7.46 23.46
N SER A 86 -3.59 7.52 23.99
CA SER A 86 -2.35 7.47 23.23
C SER A 86 -2.10 6.07 22.64
N VAL A 87 -2.31 5.02 23.43
CA VAL A 87 -2.11 3.64 23.00
C VAL A 87 -3.12 3.26 21.91
N VAL A 88 -4.40 3.60 22.09
CA VAL A 88 -5.45 3.30 21.09
C VAL A 88 -5.17 3.98 19.77
N THR A 89 -4.82 5.29 19.78
CA THR A 89 -4.48 6.02 18.56
C THR A 89 -3.25 5.44 17.86
N PHE A 90 -2.22 5.10 18.61
CA PHE A 90 -1.02 4.49 18.05
C PHE A 90 -1.31 3.13 17.43
N LEU A 91 -2.00 2.24 18.16
CA LEU A 91 -2.33 0.90 17.65
C LEU A 91 -3.20 0.97 16.41
N PHE A 92 -4.12 1.92 16.32
CA PHE A 92 -4.92 2.12 15.13
C PHE A 92 -4.05 2.53 13.92
N LEU A 93 -3.14 3.51 14.09
CA LEU A 93 -2.23 3.92 13.04
C LEU A 93 -1.24 2.80 12.65
N PHE A 94 -0.78 2.04 13.63
CA PHE A 94 0.12 0.92 13.40
C PHE A 94 -0.58 -0.21 12.62
N GLY A 95 -1.84 -0.51 12.95
CA GLY A 95 -2.69 -1.43 12.20
C GLY A 95 -2.84 -1.00 10.74
N ASP A 96 -3.18 0.26 10.51
CA ASP A 96 -3.24 0.88 9.18
C ASP A 96 -1.91 0.77 8.39
N PHE A 97 -0.79 0.91 9.10
CA PHE A 97 0.54 0.75 8.49
C PHE A 97 0.82 -0.70 8.07
N LEU A 98 0.51 -1.67 8.93
CA LEU A 98 0.68 -3.10 8.62
C LEU A 98 -0.22 -3.54 7.48
N GLU A 99 -1.48 -3.10 7.47
CA GLU A 99 -2.42 -3.38 6.39
C GLU A 99 -1.91 -2.86 5.04
N ALA A 100 -1.47 -1.60 5.01
CA ALA A 100 -0.90 -1.00 3.80
C ALA A 100 0.31 -1.77 3.27
N ARG A 101 1.21 -2.22 4.16
CA ARG A 101 2.38 -3.04 3.80
C ARG A 101 1.99 -4.39 3.24
N THR A 102 1.00 -5.06 3.84
CA THR A 102 0.51 -6.36 3.39
C THR A 102 -0.12 -6.27 2.00
N LEU A 103 -0.97 -5.26 1.79
CA LEU A 103 -1.60 -5.01 0.48
C LEU A 103 -0.56 -4.65 -0.60
N GLU A 104 0.47 -3.87 -0.28
CA GLU A 104 1.53 -3.54 -1.21
C GLU A 104 2.31 -4.78 -1.66
N LYS A 105 2.64 -5.68 -0.72
CA LYS A 105 3.31 -6.95 -1.01
C LYS A 105 2.46 -7.83 -1.93
N THR A 106 1.16 -7.95 -1.66
CA THR A 106 0.22 -8.73 -2.49
C THR A 106 0.12 -8.14 -3.90
N ARG A 107 -0.01 -6.81 -4.02
CA ARG A 107 -0.07 -6.12 -5.31
C ARG A 107 1.22 -6.28 -6.11
N SER A 108 2.38 -6.24 -5.49
CA SER A 108 3.66 -6.42 -6.19
C SER A 108 3.79 -7.84 -6.76
N SER A 109 3.33 -8.86 -6.02
CA SER A 109 3.29 -10.24 -6.51
C SER A 109 2.36 -10.43 -7.70
N LEU A 110 1.18 -9.81 -7.66
CA LEU A 110 0.25 -9.81 -8.82
C LEU A 110 0.82 -9.05 -10.02
N ARG A 111 1.46 -7.92 -9.79
CA ARG A 111 2.07 -7.11 -10.84
C ARG A 111 3.19 -7.86 -11.56
N SER A 112 4.00 -8.62 -10.84
CA SER A 112 5.05 -9.44 -11.45
C SER A 112 4.49 -10.52 -12.39
N LEU A 113 3.29 -11.03 -12.14
CA LEU A 113 2.60 -11.97 -13.04
C LEU A 113 2.06 -11.26 -14.30
N ILE A 114 1.50 -10.07 -14.15
CA ILE A 114 1.00 -9.26 -15.27
C ILE A 114 2.15 -8.78 -16.16
N ASP A 115 3.27 -8.35 -15.56
CA ASP A 115 4.47 -7.90 -16.27
C ASP A 115 5.18 -9.08 -17.01
N MET A 116 4.76 -10.32 -16.80
CA MET A 116 5.22 -11.47 -17.61
C MET A 116 4.67 -11.47 -19.04
N ALA A 117 3.50 -10.90 -19.29
CA ALA A 117 2.95 -10.78 -20.64
C ALA A 117 3.61 -9.62 -21.39
N PRO A 118 4.15 -9.84 -22.60
CA PRO A 118 4.68 -8.77 -23.42
C PRO A 118 3.55 -7.83 -23.87
N GLN A 119 3.85 -6.55 -23.90
CA GLN A 119 2.90 -5.50 -24.33
C GLN A 119 2.95 -5.26 -25.84
N GLU A 120 4.04 -5.68 -26.50
CA GLU A 120 4.32 -5.47 -27.91
C GLU A 120 4.67 -6.79 -28.60
N ALA A 121 4.34 -6.87 -29.87
CA ALA A 121 4.67 -7.98 -30.76
C ALA A 121 5.39 -7.46 -32.00
N ILE A 122 6.26 -8.27 -32.59
CA ILE A 122 6.90 -7.96 -33.88
C ILE A 122 6.18 -8.74 -34.97
N VAL A 123 5.39 -8.05 -35.76
CA VAL A 123 4.68 -8.62 -36.90
C VAL A 123 5.54 -8.58 -38.15
N LEU A 124 5.54 -9.67 -38.94
CA LEU A 124 6.25 -9.78 -40.23
C LEU A 124 5.32 -9.45 -41.37
N HIS A 125 5.57 -8.35 -42.07
CA HIS A 125 4.95 -8.01 -43.33
C HIS A 125 5.95 -8.24 -44.47
N GLY A 126 5.93 -9.46 -45.04
CA GLY A 126 6.94 -9.87 -46.02
C GLY A 126 8.33 -9.98 -45.39
N THR A 127 9.23 -9.06 -45.72
CA THR A 127 10.59 -8.92 -45.14
C THR A 127 10.66 -7.90 -44.03
N ASP A 128 9.66 -7.06 -43.88
CA ASP A 128 9.67 -5.96 -42.92
C ASP A 128 9.17 -6.42 -41.56
N GLN A 129 9.80 -5.89 -40.51
CA GLN A 129 9.45 -6.13 -39.10
C GLN A 129 8.82 -4.87 -38.53
N VAL A 130 7.57 -4.97 -38.11
CA VAL A 130 6.82 -3.86 -37.51
C VAL A 130 6.48 -4.22 -36.05
N VAL A 131 6.81 -3.32 -35.15
CA VAL A 131 6.42 -3.46 -33.72
C VAL A 131 5.03 -2.88 -33.55
N VAL A 132 4.12 -3.70 -33.05
CA VAL A 132 2.73 -3.33 -32.81
C VAL A 132 2.35 -3.70 -31.36
N PRO A 133 1.38 -2.99 -30.74
CA PRO A 133 0.75 -3.45 -29.51
C PRO A 133 0.15 -4.86 -29.68
N VAL A 134 0.24 -5.69 -28.65
CA VAL A 134 -0.30 -7.07 -28.71
C VAL A 134 -1.79 -7.09 -29.03
N GLU A 135 -2.52 -6.06 -28.63
CA GLU A 135 -3.96 -5.90 -28.89
C GLU A 135 -4.30 -5.72 -30.39
N GLU A 136 -3.33 -5.29 -31.19
CA GLU A 136 -3.49 -5.09 -32.66
C GLU A 136 -3.14 -6.32 -33.49
N VAL A 137 -2.62 -7.37 -32.83
CA VAL A 137 -2.25 -8.61 -33.52
C VAL A 137 -3.51 -9.38 -33.93
N ALA A 138 -3.65 -9.67 -35.24
CA ALA A 138 -4.78 -10.40 -35.77
C ALA A 138 -4.48 -11.90 -35.97
N VAL A 139 -5.55 -12.70 -36.00
CA VAL A 139 -5.42 -14.15 -36.28
C VAL A 139 -4.92 -14.34 -37.70
N GLY A 140 -3.82 -15.07 -37.85
CA GLY A 140 -3.14 -15.32 -39.14
C GLY A 140 -1.88 -14.47 -39.36
N ASP A 141 -1.60 -13.51 -38.47
CA ASP A 141 -0.35 -12.74 -38.48
C ASP A 141 0.84 -13.64 -38.20
N ARG A 142 1.97 -13.32 -38.82
CA ARG A 142 3.24 -13.98 -38.56
C ARG A 142 4.06 -13.11 -37.63
N LEU A 143 4.44 -13.65 -36.46
CA LEU A 143 5.21 -12.97 -35.48
C LEU A 143 6.66 -13.43 -35.48
N PHE A 144 7.58 -12.50 -35.27
CA PHE A 144 8.98 -12.78 -35.05
C PHE A 144 9.32 -12.76 -33.58
N ILE A 145 9.74 -13.90 -33.04
CA ILE A 145 10.18 -14.00 -31.65
C ILE A 145 11.70 -14.06 -31.61
N LYS A 146 12.31 -13.09 -30.97
CA LYS A 146 13.77 -13.06 -30.78
C LYS A 146 14.21 -14.10 -29.74
N PRO A 147 15.44 -14.65 -29.86
CA PRO A 147 16.01 -15.48 -28.79
C PRO A 147 15.94 -14.78 -27.43
N GLY A 148 15.41 -15.47 -26.42
CA GLY A 148 15.17 -14.91 -25.08
C GLY A 148 13.96 -13.98 -24.99
N GLY A 149 13.25 -13.75 -26.09
CA GLY A 149 11.99 -12.98 -26.09
C GLY A 149 10.82 -13.77 -25.53
N LYS A 150 9.79 -13.05 -25.09
CA LYS A 150 8.53 -13.64 -24.64
C LYS A 150 7.58 -13.84 -25.84
N ILE A 151 6.77 -14.88 -25.79
CA ILE A 151 5.72 -15.14 -26.79
C ILE A 151 4.51 -14.27 -26.43
N PRO A 152 4.07 -13.35 -27.31
CA PRO A 152 3.05 -12.37 -26.96
C PRO A 152 1.62 -12.89 -27.04
N VAL A 153 1.34 -13.85 -27.90
CA VAL A 153 0.01 -14.45 -28.14
C VAL A 153 0.13 -15.93 -28.42
N ASP A 154 -0.95 -16.64 -28.27
CA ASP A 154 -1.03 -18.07 -28.67
C ASP A 154 -0.85 -18.22 -30.14
N GLY A 155 -0.12 -19.27 -30.56
CA GLY A 155 0.16 -19.50 -31.99
C GLY A 155 0.83 -20.81 -32.27
N ILE A 156 1.12 -21.03 -33.58
CA ILE A 156 1.78 -22.22 -34.08
C ILE A 156 3.15 -21.84 -34.65
N ILE A 157 4.18 -22.62 -34.31
CA ILE A 157 5.53 -22.42 -34.85
C ILE A 157 5.53 -22.80 -36.32
N VAL A 158 5.69 -21.81 -37.21
CA VAL A 158 5.74 -22.04 -38.66
C VAL A 158 7.17 -22.16 -39.18
N LYS A 159 8.16 -21.61 -38.48
CA LYS A 159 9.58 -21.66 -38.88
C LYS A 159 10.48 -21.45 -37.67
N GLY A 160 11.58 -22.20 -37.61
CA GLY A 160 12.59 -22.09 -36.55
C GLY A 160 12.49 -23.21 -35.51
N GLN A 161 13.39 -23.16 -34.55
CA GLN A 161 13.46 -24.11 -33.43
C GLN A 161 14.01 -23.37 -32.21
N ALA A 162 13.35 -23.51 -31.09
CA ALA A 162 13.83 -22.92 -29.82
C ALA A 162 13.36 -23.76 -28.62
N ALA A 163 14.12 -23.69 -27.52
CA ALA A 163 13.64 -24.17 -26.23
C ALA A 163 12.74 -23.08 -25.60
N ILE A 164 11.56 -23.48 -25.16
CA ILE A 164 10.58 -22.59 -24.54
C ILE A 164 10.51 -22.93 -23.03
N ASN A 165 10.58 -21.89 -22.20
CA ASN A 165 10.39 -22.03 -20.77
C ASN A 165 8.90 -21.85 -20.44
N GLU A 166 8.22 -22.94 -20.15
CA GLU A 166 6.79 -22.97 -19.81
C GLU A 166 6.54 -23.07 -18.29
N ALA A 167 7.56 -22.90 -17.46
CA ALA A 167 7.45 -23.08 -16.01
C ALA A 167 6.41 -22.16 -15.34
N ALA A 168 6.09 -21.02 -15.97
CA ALA A 168 5.04 -20.12 -15.48
C ALA A 168 3.62 -20.70 -15.64
N VAL A 169 3.42 -21.69 -16.56
CA VAL A 169 2.13 -22.30 -16.86
C VAL A 169 2.06 -23.73 -16.33
N THR A 170 3.16 -24.46 -16.42
CA THR A 170 3.22 -25.89 -16.07
C THR A 170 3.72 -26.17 -14.65
N GLY A 171 4.30 -25.19 -13.98
CA GLY A 171 4.85 -25.30 -12.59
C GLY A 171 6.28 -25.79 -12.54
#